data_6946fda4ff0d38769239316c5b3b1bd9
#
_entry.id   6946fda4ff0d38769239316c5b3b1bd9
#
_cell.length_a   1.000
_cell.length_b   1.000
_cell.length_c   1.000
_cell.angle_alpha   90.00
_cell.angle_beta   90.00
_cell.angle_gamma   90.00
#
_symmetry.space_group_name_H-M   'P 1'
#
loop_
_entity.id
_entity.type
_entity.pdbx_description
1 polymer ?
#
loop_
_entity_poly.entity_id
_entity_poly.type
_entity_poly.pdbx_seq_one_letter_code
_entity_poly.pdbx_strand_id
1 'polypeptide(L)'
;MQYAMYYEEQQQISQDEYGKMKQQILLREGERKFESYTLRKLKFTGNDADETVAHYYLCVKDQSEQQIYLEKKYMQNHIWHRACAKVTKKSCGQILRGEIDWMKNSKEALFRDFYLQATLNHLSPGRVIEYQREMLKCKDGYVMFNKKINCIVGGWGNLFWPEAMSIHCLDEDKVLVVYKKKVNLPNTIWEMMQGNTLLNEEKALVF
;
A
#
# COMPACT_ATOMS: atom_id res chain seq x y z
N MET A 1 17.37 -2.90 -1.93
CA MET A 1 16.10 -2.59 -2.64
C MET A 1 15.35 -3.88 -2.98
N GLN A 2 14.05 -3.91 -2.80
CA GLN A 2 13.19 -5.05 -3.16
C GLN A 2 12.26 -4.62 -4.30
N TYR A 3 12.29 -5.34 -5.41
CA TYR A 3 11.42 -5.11 -6.57
C TYR A 3 10.33 -6.17 -6.65
N ALA A 4 9.14 -5.77 -7.09
CA ALA A 4 8.06 -6.67 -7.44
C ALA A 4 7.31 -6.14 -8.67
N MET A 5 6.90 -7.05 -9.56
CA MET A 5 6.01 -6.80 -10.69
C MET A 5 4.74 -7.61 -10.47
N TYR A 6 3.58 -7.02 -10.71
CA TYR A 6 2.29 -7.68 -10.49
C TYR A 6 1.15 -6.98 -11.23
N TYR A 7 0.13 -7.73 -11.55
CA TYR A 7 -1.18 -7.17 -11.83
C TYR A 7 -1.90 -6.94 -10.51
N GLU A 8 -2.58 -5.81 -10.39
CA GLU A 8 -3.35 -5.47 -9.20
C GLU A 8 -4.79 -5.18 -9.58
N GLU A 9 -5.70 -5.78 -8.84
CA GLU A 9 -7.11 -5.45 -8.87
C GLU A 9 -7.58 -5.14 -7.47
N GLN A 10 -8.56 -4.26 -7.39
CA GLN A 10 -9.14 -3.81 -6.14
C GLN A 10 -10.65 -3.90 -6.23
N GLN A 11 -11.27 -4.40 -5.16
CA GLN A 11 -12.71 -4.53 -5.04
C GLN A 11 -13.14 -4.21 -3.62
N GLN A 12 -14.24 -3.48 -3.49
CA GLN A 12 -14.87 -3.23 -2.21
C GLN A 12 -15.94 -4.30 -1.97
N ILE A 13 -15.89 -4.95 -0.81
CA ILE A 13 -16.83 -6.00 -0.40
C ILE A 13 -17.36 -5.72 1.01
N SER A 14 -18.46 -6.39 1.38
CA SER A 14 -18.97 -6.37 2.76
C SER A 14 -18.14 -7.28 3.68
N GLN A 15 -18.32 -7.13 5.00
CA GLN A 15 -17.72 -8.04 5.99
C GLN A 15 -18.19 -9.49 5.83
N ASP A 16 -19.45 -9.72 5.43
CA ASP A 16 -19.99 -11.05 5.18
C ASP A 16 -19.32 -11.71 3.96
N GLU A 17 -19.18 -10.97 2.87
CA GLU A 17 -18.47 -11.45 1.67
C GLU A 17 -17.00 -11.73 1.97
N TYR A 18 -16.35 -10.88 2.77
CA TYR A 18 -14.99 -11.12 3.26
C TYR A 18 -14.90 -12.44 4.02
N GLY A 19 -15.84 -12.71 4.95
CA GLY A 19 -15.88 -13.95 5.71
C GLY A 19 -15.99 -15.19 4.81
N LYS A 20 -16.91 -15.16 3.83
CA LYS A 20 -17.10 -16.23 2.84
C LYS A 20 -15.87 -16.44 1.97
N MET A 21 -15.30 -15.36 1.44
CA MET A 21 -14.11 -15.41 0.59
C MET A 21 -12.90 -15.96 1.36
N LYS A 22 -12.70 -15.52 2.60
CA LYS A 22 -11.62 -16.02 3.47
C LYS A 22 -11.74 -17.53 3.71
N GLN A 23 -12.94 -18.03 4.00
CA GLN A 23 -13.18 -19.45 4.16
C GLN A 23 -12.89 -20.23 2.87
N GLN A 24 -13.36 -19.77 1.73
CA GLN A 24 -13.11 -20.42 0.44
C GLN A 24 -11.61 -20.49 0.11
N ILE A 25 -10.88 -19.43 0.38
CA ILE A 25 -9.42 -19.40 0.18
C ILE A 25 -8.73 -20.42 1.09
N LEU A 26 -9.11 -20.46 2.38
CA LEU A 26 -8.56 -21.44 3.33
C LEU A 26 -8.83 -22.88 2.93
N LEU A 27 -10.03 -23.18 2.43
CA LEU A 27 -10.39 -24.52 1.96
C LEU A 27 -9.59 -24.96 0.72
N ARG A 28 -9.32 -24.03 -0.20
CA ARG A 28 -8.58 -24.33 -1.45
C ARG A 28 -7.06 -24.38 -1.27
N GLU A 29 -6.52 -23.51 -0.44
CA GLU A 29 -5.08 -23.32 -0.27
C GLU A 29 -4.53 -24.05 0.98
N GLY A 30 -5.40 -24.71 1.75
CA GLY A 30 -5.06 -25.38 3.02
C GLY A 30 -4.90 -24.39 4.18
N GLU A 31 -4.44 -24.89 5.33
CA GLU A 31 -4.26 -24.11 6.57
C GLU A 31 -3.10 -23.11 6.48
N ARG A 32 -3.11 -22.21 5.54
CA ARG A 32 -2.15 -21.13 5.47
C ARG A 32 -2.54 -20.04 6.46
N LYS A 33 -1.57 -19.57 7.22
CA LYS A 33 -1.79 -18.44 8.13
C LYS A 33 -1.84 -17.14 7.35
N PHE A 34 -2.89 -16.36 7.59
CA PHE A 34 -2.91 -14.97 7.19
C PHE A 34 -1.87 -14.20 8.00
N GLU A 35 -1.01 -13.46 7.30
CA GLU A 35 -0.18 -12.46 7.94
C GLU A 35 -1.06 -11.24 8.22
N SER A 36 -1.23 -10.87 9.51
CA SER A 36 -2.04 -9.72 9.91
C SER A 36 -1.14 -8.65 10.53
N TYR A 37 -1.35 -7.40 10.12
CA TYR A 37 -0.63 -6.24 10.65
C TYR A 37 -1.38 -4.94 10.37
N THR A 38 -1.04 -3.90 11.14
CA THR A 38 -1.47 -2.53 10.86
C THR A 38 -0.47 -1.85 9.94
N LEU A 39 -0.95 -1.10 8.96
CA LEU A 39 -0.11 -0.32 8.06
C LEU A 39 -0.56 1.13 8.08
N ARG A 40 0.36 2.04 8.41
CA ARG A 40 0.24 3.46 8.12
C ARG A 40 0.97 3.79 6.85
N LYS A 41 0.30 4.48 5.96
CA LYS A 41 0.81 4.83 4.65
C LYS A 41 0.61 6.32 4.41
N LEU A 42 1.73 7.05 4.29
CA LEU A 42 1.76 8.46 3.94
C LEU A 42 2.07 8.58 2.46
N LYS A 43 1.18 9.21 1.69
CA LYS A 43 1.43 9.53 0.26
C LYS A 43 2.14 10.87 0.16
N PHE A 44 3.17 10.94 -0.68
CA PHE A 44 3.76 12.22 -1.09
C PHE A 44 2.98 12.79 -2.27
N THR A 45 2.70 14.08 -2.23
CA THR A 45 1.96 14.82 -3.25
C THR A 45 2.77 16.02 -3.71
N GLY A 46 2.65 16.42 -4.97
CA GLY A 46 3.37 17.55 -5.57
C GLY A 46 2.50 18.30 -6.57
N ASN A 47 3.03 19.41 -7.12
CA ASN A 47 2.27 20.36 -7.92
C ASN A 47 1.89 19.85 -9.32
N ASP A 48 2.70 18.97 -9.92
CA ASP A 48 2.52 18.44 -11.29
C ASP A 48 2.65 16.90 -11.33
N ALA A 49 2.40 16.25 -10.22
CA ALA A 49 2.43 14.80 -10.22
C ALA A 49 1.31 14.31 -11.15
N ASP A 50 1.67 13.95 -12.37
CA ASP A 50 0.84 13.08 -13.18
C ASP A 50 0.58 11.82 -12.34
N GLU A 51 -0.54 11.84 -11.61
CA GLU A 51 -0.91 10.79 -10.65
C GLU A 51 -1.01 9.41 -11.31
N THR A 52 -0.93 9.38 -12.64
CA THR A 52 -1.03 8.15 -13.42
C THR A 52 0.28 7.37 -13.49
N VAL A 53 1.45 8.00 -13.25
CA VAL A 53 2.74 7.40 -13.62
C VAL A 53 3.49 6.81 -12.43
N ALA A 54 3.65 7.55 -11.33
CA ALA A 54 4.38 7.05 -10.16
C ALA A 54 3.93 7.68 -8.84
N HIS A 55 3.82 6.87 -7.80
CA HIS A 55 3.47 7.31 -6.46
C HIS A 55 4.56 6.94 -5.47
N TYR A 56 4.86 7.85 -4.54
CA TYR A 56 5.80 7.62 -3.46
C TYR A 56 5.06 7.61 -2.12
N TYR A 57 5.46 6.68 -1.28
CA TYR A 57 4.85 6.47 0.03
C TYR A 57 5.91 6.24 1.09
N LEU A 58 5.63 6.73 2.29
CA LEU A 58 6.32 6.30 3.49
C LEU A 58 5.38 5.35 4.26
N CYS A 59 5.82 4.12 4.45
CA CYS A 59 5.04 3.05 5.05
C CYS A 59 5.61 2.67 6.41
N VAL A 60 4.76 2.57 7.43
CA VAL A 60 5.12 2.12 8.77
C VAL A 60 4.23 0.94 9.13
N LYS A 61 4.86 -0.22 9.36
CA LYS A 61 4.15 -1.44 9.76
C LYS A 61 4.11 -1.54 11.29
N ASP A 62 2.92 -1.82 11.84
CA ASP A 62 2.66 -1.99 13.27
C ASP A 62 3.15 -0.81 14.13
N GLN A 63 3.15 0.39 13.58
CA GLN A 63 3.67 1.63 14.18
C GLN A 63 5.12 1.49 14.68
N SER A 64 5.84 0.49 14.16
CA SER A 64 7.19 0.15 14.59
C SER A 64 8.24 1.04 13.95
N GLU A 65 9.08 1.65 14.76
CA GLU A 65 10.24 2.44 14.30
C GLU A 65 11.29 1.61 13.55
N GLN A 66 11.21 0.28 13.65
CA GLN A 66 12.10 -0.65 12.97
C GLN A 66 11.56 -1.11 11.61
N GLN A 67 10.27 -0.86 11.34
CA GLN A 67 9.57 -1.32 10.14
C GLN A 67 9.06 -0.13 9.30
N ILE A 68 9.99 0.73 8.91
CA ILE A 68 9.73 1.90 8.07
C ILE A 68 10.31 1.65 6.68
N TYR A 69 9.52 1.97 5.65
CA TYR A 69 9.91 1.76 4.25
C TYR A 69 9.51 2.96 3.40
N LEU A 70 10.43 3.40 2.54
CA LEU A 70 10.07 4.22 1.38
C LEU A 70 9.62 3.26 0.27
N GLU A 71 8.46 3.52 -0.32
CA GLU A 71 7.87 2.74 -1.40
C GLU A 71 7.64 3.63 -2.61
N LYS A 72 8.02 3.14 -3.78
CA LYS A 72 7.58 3.66 -5.08
C LYS A 72 6.66 2.64 -5.72
N LYS A 73 5.50 3.09 -6.19
CA LYS A 73 4.55 2.30 -6.96
C LYS A 73 4.30 3.01 -8.29
N TYR A 74 4.47 2.32 -9.41
CA TYR A 74 4.24 2.89 -10.72
C TYR A 74 3.72 1.86 -11.71
N MET A 75 2.98 2.32 -12.72
CA MET A 75 2.44 1.46 -13.76
C MET A 75 3.26 1.61 -15.04
N GLN A 76 3.61 0.49 -15.65
CA GLN A 76 4.25 0.44 -16.97
C GLN A 76 3.70 -0.74 -17.74
N ASN A 77 3.21 -0.51 -18.96
CA ASN A 77 2.60 -1.54 -19.81
C ASN A 77 1.50 -2.34 -19.11
N HIS A 78 0.62 -1.68 -18.36
CA HIS A 78 -0.46 -2.28 -17.57
C HIS A 78 0.02 -3.22 -16.44
N ILE A 79 1.31 -3.18 -16.10
CA ILE A 79 1.88 -3.94 -15.01
C ILE A 79 2.30 -2.98 -13.90
N TRP A 80 1.90 -3.31 -12.67
CA TRP A 80 2.36 -2.57 -11.50
C TRP A 80 3.77 -2.98 -11.12
N HIS A 81 4.61 -1.99 -10.94
CA HIS A 81 5.96 -2.11 -10.42
C HIS A 81 6.00 -1.49 -9.02
N ARG A 82 6.68 -2.18 -8.12
CA ARG A 82 6.88 -1.72 -6.75
C ARG A 82 8.34 -1.84 -6.39
N ALA A 83 8.91 -0.76 -5.86
CA ALA A 83 10.24 -0.74 -5.26
C ALA A 83 10.11 -0.31 -3.81
N CYS A 84 10.85 -0.97 -2.91
CA CYS A 84 10.89 -0.65 -1.49
C CYS A 84 12.32 -0.57 -0.99
N ALA A 85 12.57 0.41 -0.13
CA ALA A 85 13.83 0.54 0.60
C ALA A 85 13.54 0.79 2.09
N LYS A 86 14.28 0.10 2.96
CA LYS A 86 14.16 0.29 4.41
C LYS A 86 14.70 1.66 4.81
N VAL A 87 14.00 2.31 5.73
CA VAL A 87 14.32 3.65 6.25
C VAL A 87 14.52 3.56 7.76
N THR A 88 15.53 4.26 8.28
CA THR A 88 15.68 4.40 9.74
C THR A 88 14.71 5.44 10.29
N LYS A 89 14.42 5.41 11.58
CA LYS A 89 13.60 6.45 12.25
C LYS A 89 14.16 7.85 12.03
N LYS A 90 15.50 8.00 12.15
CA LYS A 90 16.18 9.28 11.90
C LYS A 90 15.95 9.76 10.47
N SER A 91 16.23 8.89 9.48
CA SER A 91 16.02 9.23 8.06
C SER A 91 14.57 9.50 7.73
N CYS A 92 13.63 8.79 8.35
CA CYS A 92 12.20 9.06 8.24
C CYS A 92 11.87 10.49 8.68
N GLY A 93 12.34 10.92 9.85
CA GLY A 93 12.16 12.30 10.32
C GLY A 93 12.75 13.35 9.37
N GLN A 94 13.91 13.06 8.78
CA GLN A 94 14.53 13.95 7.78
C GLN A 94 13.66 14.06 6.51
N ILE A 95 13.18 12.92 5.98
CA ILE A 95 12.30 12.88 4.81
C ILE A 95 11.03 13.72 5.05
N LEU A 96 10.41 13.57 6.21
CA LEU A 96 9.18 14.28 6.57
C LEU A 96 9.36 15.80 6.68
N ARG A 97 10.58 16.27 7.01
CA ARG A 97 10.92 17.69 7.05
C ARG A 97 11.50 18.22 5.73
N GLY A 98 11.62 17.38 4.71
CA GLY A 98 12.23 17.76 3.42
C GLY A 98 13.76 17.81 3.44
N GLU A 99 14.42 17.33 4.49
CA GLU A 99 15.88 17.28 4.65
C GLU A 99 16.46 16.07 3.90
N ILE A 100 16.36 16.05 2.56
CA ILE A 100 16.61 14.86 1.72
C ILE A 100 17.91 14.88 0.93
N ASP A 101 18.77 15.89 1.09
CA ASP A 101 20.02 16.04 0.33
C ASP A 101 20.95 14.82 0.44
N TRP A 102 20.92 14.12 1.58
CA TRP A 102 21.69 12.90 1.79
C TRP A 102 21.31 11.78 0.81
N MET A 103 20.11 11.82 0.22
CA MET A 103 19.63 10.83 -0.75
C MET A 103 20.30 10.97 -2.12
N LYS A 104 20.76 12.16 -2.48
CA LYS A 104 21.39 12.47 -3.77
C LYS A 104 22.52 11.51 -4.12
N ASN A 105 23.36 11.18 -3.15
CA ASN A 105 24.52 10.32 -3.32
C ASN A 105 24.33 8.93 -2.65
N SER A 106 23.10 8.54 -2.34
CA SER A 106 22.83 7.27 -1.70
C SER A 106 23.18 6.09 -2.64
N LYS A 107 23.69 5.00 -2.07
CA LYS A 107 23.86 3.72 -2.80
C LYS A 107 22.51 3.12 -3.23
N GLU A 108 21.44 3.42 -2.50
CA GLU A 108 20.10 2.93 -2.76
C GLU A 108 19.43 3.72 -3.89
N ALA A 109 19.16 3.07 -5.01
CA ALA A 109 18.62 3.72 -6.21
C ALA A 109 17.26 4.38 -5.95
N LEU A 110 16.40 3.78 -5.10
CA LEU A 110 15.11 4.36 -4.77
C LEU A 110 15.24 5.70 -4.03
N PHE A 111 16.25 5.87 -3.18
CA PHE A 111 16.47 7.15 -2.50
C PHE A 111 16.91 8.26 -3.48
N ARG A 112 17.80 7.92 -4.44
CA ARG A 112 18.20 8.89 -5.48
C ARG A 112 17.03 9.27 -6.38
N ASP A 113 16.21 8.29 -6.75
CA ASP A 113 15.00 8.50 -7.54
C ASP A 113 13.98 9.38 -6.79
N PHE A 114 13.73 9.09 -5.52
CA PHE A 114 12.85 9.93 -4.69
C PHE A 114 13.39 11.36 -4.55
N TYR A 115 14.71 11.54 -4.31
CA TYR A 115 15.32 12.87 -4.25
C TYR A 115 15.07 13.66 -5.52
N LEU A 116 15.30 13.05 -6.68
CA LEU A 116 15.09 13.69 -7.98
C LEU A 116 13.62 14.11 -8.16
N GLN A 117 12.69 13.20 -7.92
CA GLN A 117 11.27 13.48 -8.07
C GLN A 117 10.74 14.49 -7.05
N ALA A 118 11.20 14.41 -5.81
CA ALA A 118 10.83 15.37 -4.76
C ALA A 118 11.33 16.79 -5.08
N THR A 119 12.51 16.89 -5.67
CA THR A 119 13.07 18.19 -6.08
C THR A 119 12.37 18.77 -7.30
N LEU A 120 12.12 17.94 -8.33
CA LEU A 120 11.50 18.39 -9.57
C LEU A 120 10.01 18.72 -9.41
N ASN A 121 9.28 17.89 -8.67
CA ASN A 121 7.82 17.98 -8.54
C ASN A 121 7.38 18.57 -7.20
N HIS A 122 8.30 19.08 -6.39
CA HIS A 122 8.02 19.67 -5.06
C HIS A 122 7.19 18.74 -4.17
N LEU A 123 7.56 17.44 -4.13
CA LEU A 123 6.84 16.47 -3.33
C LEU A 123 6.87 16.81 -1.85
N SER A 124 5.72 16.82 -1.22
CA SER A 124 5.53 17.09 0.20
C SER A 124 4.72 15.97 0.88
N PRO A 125 4.89 15.78 2.20
CA PRO A 125 4.10 14.81 2.95
C PRO A 125 2.61 15.15 2.90
N GLY A 126 1.80 14.23 2.39
CA GLY A 126 0.36 14.34 2.30
C GLY A 126 -0.37 13.65 3.46
N ARG A 127 -1.52 13.06 3.16
CA ARG A 127 -2.36 12.37 4.16
C ARG A 127 -1.71 11.07 4.62
N VAL A 128 -1.97 10.73 5.89
CA VAL A 128 -1.63 9.42 6.46
C VAL A 128 -2.91 8.59 6.52
N ILE A 129 -2.90 7.46 5.84
CA ILE A 129 -3.97 6.46 5.91
C ILE A 129 -3.48 5.29 6.76
N GLU A 130 -4.33 4.86 7.68
CA GLU A 130 -4.10 3.66 8.49
C GLU A 130 -5.15 2.60 8.13
N TYR A 131 -4.74 1.35 8.08
CA TYR A 131 -5.64 0.21 7.94
C TYR A 131 -5.05 -1.08 8.51
N GLN A 132 -5.93 -1.98 8.91
CA GLN A 132 -5.58 -3.34 9.25
C GLN A 132 -5.51 -4.16 7.97
N ARG A 133 -4.38 -4.82 7.72
CA ARG A 133 -4.19 -5.70 6.56
C ARG A 133 -4.07 -7.13 7.00
N GLU A 134 -4.86 -7.98 6.38
CA GLU A 134 -4.63 -9.41 6.35
C GLU A 134 -4.13 -9.80 4.96
N MET A 135 -3.00 -10.49 4.90
CA MET A 135 -2.39 -10.90 3.64
C MET A 135 -2.23 -12.40 3.61
N LEU A 136 -2.69 -13.02 2.53
CA LEU A 136 -2.46 -14.41 2.22
C LEU A 136 -1.58 -14.53 0.97
N LYS A 137 -0.46 -15.21 1.12
CA LYS A 137 0.38 -15.59 -0.01
C LYS A 137 -0.17 -16.88 -0.62
N CYS A 138 -0.60 -16.82 -1.86
CA CYS A 138 -1.08 -17.93 -2.64
C CYS A 138 -0.05 -18.38 -3.67
N LYS A 139 -0.30 -19.52 -4.33
CA LYS A 139 0.54 -20.03 -5.40
C LYS A 139 0.70 -19.00 -6.53
N ASP A 140 -0.38 -18.32 -6.89
CA ASP A 140 -0.47 -17.42 -8.05
C ASP A 140 -0.32 -15.93 -7.70
N GLY A 141 -0.04 -15.59 -6.43
CA GLY A 141 0.12 -14.20 -6.00
C GLY A 141 -0.25 -13.95 -4.56
N TYR A 142 -0.86 -12.79 -4.30
CA TYR A 142 -1.24 -12.36 -2.95
C TYR A 142 -2.68 -11.89 -2.98
N VAL A 143 -3.44 -12.26 -1.94
CA VAL A 143 -4.75 -11.65 -1.62
C VAL A 143 -4.58 -10.86 -0.33
N MET A 144 -5.01 -9.62 -0.34
CA MET A 144 -4.95 -8.73 0.82
C MET A 144 -6.35 -8.20 1.11
N PHE A 145 -6.72 -8.23 2.37
CA PHE A 145 -7.94 -7.63 2.89
C PHE A 145 -7.55 -6.43 3.76
N ASN A 146 -7.88 -5.23 3.31
CA ASN A 146 -7.66 -4.01 4.08
C ASN A 146 -8.98 -3.64 4.76
N LYS A 147 -8.95 -3.57 6.07
CA LYS A 147 -10.11 -3.31 6.95
C LYS A 147 -9.85 -2.06 7.78
N LYS A 148 -10.91 -1.42 8.27
CA LYS A 148 -10.83 -0.23 9.13
C LYS A 148 -9.92 0.83 8.53
N ILE A 149 -10.27 1.27 7.33
CA ILE A 149 -9.47 2.24 6.59
C ILE A 149 -9.78 3.64 7.11
N ASN A 150 -8.81 4.24 7.78
CA ASN A 150 -8.93 5.52 8.47
C ASN A 150 -7.91 6.54 7.96
N CYS A 151 -8.26 7.81 8.00
CA CYS A 151 -7.35 8.93 7.81
C CYS A 151 -6.90 9.45 9.17
N ILE A 152 -5.60 9.52 9.41
CA ILE A 152 -5.03 10.04 10.65
C ILE A 152 -5.16 11.57 10.67
N VAL A 153 -5.77 12.11 11.72
CA VAL A 153 -5.87 13.55 11.96
C VAL A 153 -4.50 14.07 12.45
N GLY A 154 -4.15 15.29 12.04
CA GLY A 154 -2.85 15.90 12.40
C GLY A 154 -1.68 15.46 11.48
N GLY A 155 -1.97 14.69 10.43
CA GLY A 155 -1.04 14.38 9.37
C GLY A 155 0.19 13.58 9.81
N TRP A 156 1.33 13.87 9.20
CA TRP A 156 2.55 13.10 9.38
C TRP A 156 3.18 13.20 10.79
N GLY A 157 2.85 14.24 11.58
CA GLY A 157 3.28 14.35 12.98
C GLY A 157 2.82 13.17 13.83
N ASN A 158 1.69 12.56 13.47
CA ASN A 158 1.07 11.44 14.18
C ASN A 158 1.40 10.06 13.55
N LEU A 159 2.37 9.99 12.64
CA LEU A 159 2.71 8.77 11.91
C LEU A 159 3.07 7.59 12.84
N PHE A 160 3.66 7.88 13.99
CA PHE A 160 4.08 6.87 14.99
C PHE A 160 3.24 6.88 16.27
N TRP A 161 2.29 7.80 16.40
CA TRP A 161 1.48 7.94 17.62
C TRP A 161 0.37 6.86 17.64
N PRO A 162 0.41 5.87 18.56
CA PRO A 162 -0.56 4.77 18.55
C PRO A 162 -2.00 5.22 18.73
N GLU A 163 -2.22 6.25 19.57
CA GLU A 163 -3.53 6.79 19.92
C GLU A 163 -3.92 8.01 19.06
N ALA A 164 -3.33 8.14 17.86
CA ALA A 164 -3.67 9.23 16.97
C ALA A 164 -5.17 9.20 16.62
N MET A 165 -5.83 10.35 16.76
CA MET A 165 -7.20 10.49 16.32
C MET A 165 -7.31 10.17 14.83
N SER A 166 -8.36 9.47 14.44
CA SER A 166 -8.60 9.08 13.06
C SER A 166 -10.06 9.26 12.66
N ILE A 167 -10.28 9.44 11.37
CA ILE A 167 -11.60 9.53 10.75
C ILE A 167 -11.74 8.39 9.75
N HIS A 168 -12.89 7.73 9.71
CA HIS A 168 -13.15 6.68 8.74
C HIS A 168 -13.11 7.23 7.30
N CYS A 169 -12.32 6.59 6.44
CA CYS A 169 -12.27 6.87 5.01
C CYS A 169 -13.17 5.92 4.22
N LEU A 170 -13.51 4.79 4.82
CA LEU A 170 -14.40 3.78 4.29
C LEU A 170 -15.34 3.33 5.40
N ASP A 171 -16.59 3.02 5.07
CA ASP A 171 -17.55 2.49 6.02
C ASP A 171 -17.01 1.25 6.74
N GLU A 172 -17.29 1.12 8.05
CA GLU A 172 -16.72 0.04 8.88
C GLU A 172 -17.14 -1.36 8.42
N ASP A 173 -18.29 -1.48 7.77
CA ASP A 173 -18.80 -2.73 7.21
C ASP A 173 -18.14 -3.11 5.87
N LYS A 174 -17.27 -2.27 5.33
CA LYS A 174 -16.58 -2.49 4.05
C LYS A 174 -15.15 -2.96 4.25
N VAL A 175 -14.75 -3.84 3.35
CA VAL A 175 -13.38 -4.37 3.24
C VAL A 175 -12.88 -4.13 1.82
N LEU A 176 -11.69 -3.57 1.69
CA LEU A 176 -11.03 -3.45 0.40
C LEU A 176 -10.19 -4.69 0.16
N VAL A 177 -10.60 -5.50 -0.80
CA VAL A 177 -9.82 -6.64 -1.29
C VAL A 177 -8.86 -6.14 -2.34
N VAL A 178 -7.59 -6.46 -2.16
CA VAL A 178 -6.55 -6.17 -3.16
C VAL A 178 -5.93 -7.48 -3.57
N TYR A 179 -6.12 -7.80 -4.83
CA TYR A 179 -5.55 -9.00 -5.41
C TYR A 179 -4.34 -8.63 -6.24
N LYS A 180 -3.20 -9.31 -5.96
CA LYS A 180 -1.94 -9.12 -6.69
C LYS A 180 -1.47 -10.42 -7.29
N LYS A 181 -1.53 -10.51 -8.61
CA LYS A 181 -1.09 -11.65 -9.38
C LYS A 181 0.32 -11.42 -9.90
N LYS A 182 1.18 -12.42 -9.77
CA LYS A 182 2.50 -12.39 -10.44
C LYS A 182 2.32 -12.53 -11.95
N VAL A 183 3.19 -11.87 -12.69
CA VAL A 183 3.22 -12.00 -14.15
C VAL A 183 3.48 -13.46 -14.55
N ASN A 184 2.70 -13.97 -15.49
CA ASN A 184 2.83 -15.32 -16.10
C ASN A 184 2.44 -16.51 -15.20
N LEU A 185 1.57 -16.33 -14.20
CA LEU A 185 1.05 -17.43 -13.41
C LEU A 185 -0.43 -17.74 -13.68
N PRO A 186 -0.85 -19.02 -13.60
CA PRO A 186 -2.25 -19.44 -13.77
C PRO A 186 -3.22 -18.83 -12.76
N ASN A 187 -4.50 -18.79 -13.10
CA ASN A 187 -5.55 -17.99 -12.47
C ASN A 187 -6.48 -18.71 -11.50
N THR A 188 -6.02 -19.35 -10.46
CA THR A 188 -6.95 -19.98 -9.50
C THR A 188 -7.73 -18.99 -8.63
N ILE A 189 -7.14 -17.83 -8.31
CA ILE A 189 -7.81 -16.80 -7.48
C ILE A 189 -8.68 -15.88 -8.35
N TRP A 190 -8.29 -15.65 -9.60
CA TRP A 190 -9.06 -14.87 -10.55
C TRP A 190 -10.49 -15.39 -10.73
N GLU A 191 -10.64 -16.71 -10.82
CA GLU A 191 -11.95 -17.36 -10.93
C GLU A 191 -12.85 -17.11 -9.72
N MET A 192 -12.27 -16.99 -8.52
CA MET A 192 -13.03 -16.66 -7.31
C MET A 192 -13.48 -15.21 -7.27
N MET A 193 -12.73 -14.30 -7.88
CA MET A 193 -13.05 -12.87 -7.94
C MET A 193 -14.08 -12.55 -9.03
N GLN A 194 -14.13 -13.32 -10.12
CA GLN A 194 -15.08 -13.10 -11.23
C GLN A 194 -16.54 -13.38 -10.86
N GLY A 195 -16.79 -14.16 -9.82
CA GLY A 195 -18.15 -14.44 -9.32
C GLY A 195 -18.81 -13.26 -8.60
N ASN A 196 -18.06 -12.26 -8.20
CA ASN A 196 -18.54 -11.06 -7.55
C ASN A 196 -18.48 -9.92 -8.55
N THR A 197 -19.64 -9.40 -8.95
CA THR A 197 -19.83 -8.33 -9.93
C THR A 197 -18.79 -7.23 -9.79
N LEU A 198 -18.05 -6.97 -10.87
CA LEU A 198 -17.19 -5.81 -11.03
C LEU A 198 -17.98 -4.54 -10.69
N LEU A 199 -17.79 -3.99 -9.51
CA LEU A 199 -18.26 -2.67 -9.18
C LEU A 199 -17.33 -1.67 -9.87
N ASN A 200 -17.91 -0.97 -10.84
CA ASN A 200 -17.44 0.19 -11.59
C ASN A 200 -16.04 0.74 -11.26
N GLU A 201 -15.25 0.83 -12.32
CA GLU A 201 -13.89 1.41 -12.41
C GLU A 201 -13.75 2.86 -11.91
N GLU A 202 -14.83 3.55 -11.53
CA GLU A 202 -14.81 4.99 -11.23
C GLU A 202 -14.46 5.38 -9.79
N LYS A 203 -14.25 4.43 -8.90
CA LYS A 203 -13.80 4.72 -7.52
C LYS A 203 -12.70 3.78 -7.05
N ALA A 204 -11.66 3.62 -7.84
CA ALA A 204 -10.41 3.13 -7.28
C ALA A 204 -9.93 4.19 -6.28
N LEU A 205 -10.17 3.92 -4.99
CA LEU A 205 -9.53 4.67 -3.93
C LEU A 205 -8.02 4.46 -4.09
N VAL A 206 -7.37 5.37 -4.80
CA VAL A 206 -5.91 5.42 -4.91
C VAL A 206 -5.39 5.92 -3.57
N PHE A 207 -5.19 4.97 -2.66
CA PHE A 207 -4.50 5.22 -1.40
C PHE A 207 -2.99 5.08 -1.57
#